data_8d8408e8274d7698fcda230061dca17b
#
_entry.id   8d8408e8274d7698fcda230061dca17b
#
_cell.length_a   1.000
_cell.length_b   1.000
_cell.length_c   1.000
_cell.angle_alpha   90.00
_cell.angle_beta   90.00
_cell.angle_gamma   90.00
#
_symmetry.space_group_name_H-M   'P 1'
#
loop_
_entity.id
_entity.type
_entity.pdbx_description
1 polymer ?
#
loop_
_entity_poly.entity_id
_entity_poly.type
_entity_poly.pdbx_seq_one_letter_code
_entity_poly.pdbx_strand_id
1 'polypeptide(L)'
;MTVTKPRRRFVDSHVHLWDTRQNHWYRFPQPGDDSFGLGLKEPLPERFLWSDYRKSTTSVQLVKWVHVTAVSAPKDVTAEPAWVASIAGEGGLPYALVGTLDATLPLSEIEATLDQQTANPAYRGLRVLTGLDHESDAAQALLSMLSSRKLVYDAVASPGAIRAAARGLARHPDLTVVLEHTGWPRGISSRHFAEWRAEIADLAALQNTFCKLSGMGLVAHRNDSGIFHRFFDECVHLFGAHRCMFGSNFPIDLSYGSGDELFAIFDEVASAYSEADAANLFARTAERAYRL
;
A
#
# COMPACT_ATOMS: atom_id res chain seq x y z
N MET A 1 -2.78 33.43 -21.15
CA MET A 1 -1.83 32.82 -20.24
C MET A 1 -2.59 31.76 -19.43
N THR A 2 -2.42 30.51 -19.74
CA THR A 2 -2.97 29.40 -18.93
C THR A 2 -2.27 29.40 -17.59
N VAL A 3 -2.96 29.82 -16.54
CA VAL A 3 -2.46 29.69 -15.15
C VAL A 3 -2.41 28.19 -14.88
N THR A 4 -1.21 27.60 -14.91
CA THR A 4 -1.03 26.20 -14.51
C THR A 4 -1.36 26.10 -13.02
N LYS A 5 -2.38 25.29 -12.69
CA LYS A 5 -2.72 24.98 -11.29
C LYS A 5 -1.45 24.48 -10.57
N PRO A 6 -1.12 24.98 -9.37
CA PRO A 6 0.04 24.50 -8.64
C PRO A 6 -0.11 22.99 -8.38
N ARG A 7 0.99 22.25 -8.57
CA ARG A 7 1.01 20.80 -8.32
C ARG A 7 0.70 20.51 -6.84
N ARG A 8 -0.20 19.58 -6.58
CA ARG A 8 -0.48 19.16 -5.20
C ARG A 8 0.73 18.51 -4.57
N ARG A 9 1.00 18.86 -3.32
CA ARG A 9 1.99 18.18 -2.47
C ARG A 9 1.54 16.74 -2.27
N PHE A 10 2.40 15.77 -2.58
CA PHE A 10 2.09 14.35 -2.55
C PHE A 10 3.10 13.57 -1.72
N VAL A 11 2.59 12.74 -0.83
CA VAL A 11 3.32 11.67 -0.13
C VAL A 11 2.77 10.36 -0.64
N ASP A 12 3.53 9.68 -1.46
CA ASP A 12 3.10 8.39 -2.00
C ASP A 12 3.13 7.32 -0.92
N SER A 13 1.96 6.82 -0.55
CA SER A 13 1.86 5.81 0.51
C SER A 13 2.17 4.39 0.05
N HIS A 14 2.36 4.16 -1.27
CA HIS A 14 2.57 2.83 -1.82
C HIS A 14 3.25 2.87 -3.18
N VAL A 15 4.53 2.54 -3.21
CA VAL A 15 5.31 2.39 -4.45
C VAL A 15 6.27 1.23 -4.30
N HIS A 16 6.62 0.60 -5.41
CA HIS A 16 7.63 -0.45 -5.47
C HIS A 16 8.79 -0.02 -6.37
N LEU A 17 10.00 -0.24 -5.91
CA LEU A 17 11.20 -0.16 -6.74
C LEU A 17 11.80 -1.56 -6.85
N TRP A 18 12.28 -1.93 -8.03
CA TRP A 18 12.95 -3.20 -8.25
C TRP A 18 13.90 -3.18 -9.45
N ASP A 19 14.83 -4.12 -9.46
CA ASP A 19 15.66 -4.50 -10.62
C ASP A 19 15.86 -6.03 -10.61
N THR A 20 15.12 -6.75 -11.44
CA THR A 20 15.17 -8.22 -11.49
C THR A 20 16.46 -8.74 -12.11
N ARG A 21 17.22 -7.90 -12.82
CA ARG A 21 18.51 -8.26 -13.41
C ARG A 21 19.63 -8.28 -12.39
N GLN A 22 19.51 -7.48 -11.32
CA GLN A 22 20.48 -7.44 -10.22
C GLN A 22 20.04 -8.30 -9.03
N ASN A 23 18.72 -8.43 -8.83
CA ASN A 23 18.13 -8.96 -7.63
C ASN A 23 17.28 -10.20 -7.93
N HIS A 24 17.83 -11.37 -7.69
CA HIS A 24 17.24 -12.68 -7.99
C HIS A 24 16.05 -13.07 -7.10
N TRP A 25 15.79 -12.32 -6.04
CA TRP A 25 14.69 -12.60 -5.09
C TRP A 25 13.32 -12.15 -5.58
N TYR A 26 13.25 -11.28 -6.63
CA TYR A 26 11.98 -10.89 -7.22
C TYR A 26 11.41 -12.00 -8.10
N ARG A 27 10.15 -12.33 -7.84
CA ARG A 27 9.41 -13.35 -8.60
C ARG A 27 8.04 -12.80 -8.96
N PHE A 28 7.99 -12.18 -10.13
CA PHE A 28 6.76 -11.58 -10.62
C PHE A 28 5.98 -12.56 -11.51
N PRO A 29 4.62 -12.49 -11.45
CA PRO A 29 3.77 -13.25 -12.36
C PRO A 29 4.04 -12.82 -13.80
N GLN A 30 3.91 -13.76 -14.72
CA GLN A 30 3.98 -13.50 -16.14
C GLN A 30 2.57 -13.25 -16.71
N PRO A 31 2.41 -12.60 -17.89
CA PRO A 31 1.12 -12.51 -18.56
C PRO A 31 0.45 -13.87 -18.69
N GLY A 32 -0.82 -13.95 -18.26
CA GLY A 32 -1.57 -15.20 -18.19
C GLY A 32 -1.41 -16.00 -16.89
N ASP A 33 -0.51 -15.58 -15.98
CA ASP A 33 -0.45 -16.10 -14.62
C ASP A 33 -1.35 -15.24 -13.72
N ASP A 34 -2.50 -15.77 -13.36
CA ASP A 34 -3.50 -15.10 -12.53
C ASP A 34 -3.32 -15.36 -11.03
N SER A 35 -2.21 -15.97 -10.61
CA SER A 35 -1.95 -16.35 -9.20
C SER A 35 -2.04 -15.17 -8.23
N PHE A 36 -1.80 -13.96 -8.71
CA PHE A 36 -1.93 -12.71 -7.94
C PHE A 36 -3.13 -11.84 -8.35
N GLY A 37 -3.97 -12.31 -9.28
CA GLY A 37 -5.13 -11.56 -9.76
C GLY A 37 -4.79 -10.25 -10.51
N LEU A 38 -3.56 -10.13 -11.02
CA LEU A 38 -3.09 -8.89 -11.65
C LEU A 38 -3.69 -8.67 -13.05
N GLY A 39 -4.12 -9.74 -13.74
CA GLY A 39 -4.68 -9.63 -15.09
C GLY A 39 -3.76 -8.94 -16.09
N LEU A 40 -2.44 -9.14 -15.96
CA LEU A 40 -1.43 -8.49 -16.79
C LEU A 40 -1.57 -8.88 -18.26
N LYS A 41 -1.60 -7.88 -19.13
CA LYS A 41 -1.55 -8.08 -20.59
C LYS A 41 -0.12 -8.13 -21.10
N GLU A 42 0.76 -7.38 -20.48
CA GLU A 42 2.18 -7.28 -20.78
C GLU A 42 3.01 -7.60 -19.52
N PRO A 43 4.25 -8.08 -19.67
CA PRO A 43 5.13 -8.30 -18.53
C PRO A 43 5.37 -7.00 -17.74
N LEU A 44 5.52 -7.12 -16.43
CA LEU A 44 6.03 -6.02 -15.63
C LEU A 44 7.44 -5.64 -16.09
N PRO A 45 7.86 -4.37 -15.99
CA PRO A 45 9.20 -3.96 -16.37
C PRO A 45 10.26 -4.72 -15.54
N GLU A 46 11.33 -5.21 -16.18
CA GLU A 46 12.43 -5.85 -15.45
C GLU A 46 13.07 -4.90 -14.42
N ARG A 47 12.98 -3.61 -14.68
CA ARG A 47 13.53 -2.57 -13.82
C ARG A 47 12.57 -1.40 -13.69
N PHE A 48 12.36 -0.96 -12.44
CA PHE A 48 11.68 0.29 -12.12
C PHE A 48 12.42 0.92 -10.94
N LEU A 49 13.20 1.95 -11.23
CA LEU A 49 14.04 2.65 -10.27
C LEU A 49 13.56 4.08 -10.05
N TRP A 50 14.29 4.81 -9.20
CA TRP A 50 13.96 6.19 -8.85
C TRP A 50 13.74 7.10 -10.07
N SER A 51 14.57 7.00 -11.10
CA SER A 51 14.44 7.80 -12.32
C SER A 51 13.15 7.51 -13.09
N ASP A 52 12.71 6.27 -13.10
CA ASP A 52 11.47 5.84 -13.78
C ASP A 52 10.25 6.30 -12.97
N TYR A 53 10.31 6.13 -11.65
CA TYR A 53 9.29 6.60 -10.73
C TYR A 53 9.10 8.13 -10.82
N ARG A 54 10.18 8.91 -10.86
CA ARG A 54 10.11 10.36 -11.02
C ARG A 54 9.47 10.81 -12.33
N LYS A 55 9.69 10.10 -13.43
CA LYS A 55 9.01 10.37 -14.71
C LYS A 55 7.51 10.13 -14.62
N SER A 56 7.09 9.14 -13.83
CA SER A 56 5.68 8.78 -13.68
C SER A 56 4.93 9.66 -12.66
N THR A 57 5.62 10.57 -11.94
CA THR A 57 5.05 11.45 -10.91
C THR A 57 5.18 12.92 -11.23
N THR A 58 5.26 13.29 -12.50
CA THR A 58 5.50 14.70 -12.92
C THR A 58 4.34 15.64 -12.69
N SER A 59 3.10 15.13 -12.64
CA SER A 59 1.88 15.91 -12.41
C SER A 59 1.65 16.31 -10.95
N VAL A 60 2.39 15.73 -10.01
CA VAL A 60 2.33 16.04 -8.57
C VAL A 60 3.66 16.59 -8.04
N GLN A 61 3.63 17.24 -6.88
CA GLN A 61 4.84 17.58 -6.12
C GLN A 61 5.13 16.45 -5.14
N LEU A 62 5.80 15.39 -5.61
CA LEU A 62 6.26 14.32 -4.73
C LEU A 62 7.26 14.86 -3.71
N VAL A 63 6.97 14.70 -2.41
CA VAL A 63 7.79 15.19 -1.31
C VAL A 63 8.32 14.10 -0.40
N LYS A 64 7.62 12.97 -0.29
CA LYS A 64 8.01 11.78 0.48
C LYS A 64 7.37 10.54 -0.16
N TRP A 65 7.86 9.36 0.19
CA TRP A 65 7.34 8.12 -0.37
C TRP A 65 7.51 6.94 0.58
N VAL A 66 6.67 5.92 0.40
CA VAL A 66 6.71 4.66 1.15
C VAL A 66 6.97 3.53 0.17
N HIS A 67 8.17 2.94 0.24
CA HIS A 67 8.41 1.68 -0.45
C HIS A 67 7.71 0.55 0.30
N VAL A 68 6.87 -0.16 -0.40
CA VAL A 68 6.29 -1.40 0.10
C VAL A 68 6.97 -2.55 -0.60
N THR A 69 7.38 -3.57 0.14
CA THR A 69 8.05 -4.74 -0.43
C THR A 69 7.31 -5.28 -1.64
N ALA A 70 8.01 -5.59 -2.71
CA ALA A 70 7.47 -6.34 -3.83
C ALA A 70 7.44 -7.85 -3.48
N VAL A 71 7.02 -8.70 -4.38
CA VAL A 71 7.01 -10.16 -4.14
C VAL A 71 8.44 -10.67 -4.09
N SER A 72 8.90 -11.01 -2.91
CA SER A 72 10.27 -11.49 -2.66
C SER A 72 10.28 -12.96 -2.27
N ALA A 73 11.38 -13.66 -2.59
CA ALA A 73 11.57 -15.03 -2.13
C ALA A 73 11.66 -15.07 -0.59
N PRO A 74 11.00 -16.01 0.11
CA PRO A 74 10.91 -15.99 1.58
C PRO A 74 12.24 -15.90 2.31
N LYS A 75 13.30 -16.54 1.79
CA LYS A 75 14.64 -16.52 2.38
C LYS A 75 15.39 -15.20 2.22
N ASP A 76 14.94 -14.32 1.34
CA ASP A 76 15.63 -13.08 0.98
C ASP A 76 14.87 -11.84 1.45
N VAL A 77 13.92 -11.97 2.38
CA VAL A 77 13.03 -10.89 2.84
C VAL A 77 13.74 -9.67 3.44
N THR A 78 14.97 -9.84 3.91
CA THR A 78 15.78 -8.75 4.46
C THR A 78 16.65 -8.08 3.40
N ALA A 79 16.85 -8.72 2.25
CA ALA A 79 17.68 -8.20 1.16
C ALA A 79 17.05 -7.00 0.45
N GLU A 80 15.74 -7.03 0.19
CA GLU A 80 15.05 -5.95 -0.50
C GLU A 80 15.08 -4.62 0.26
N PRO A 81 14.73 -4.53 1.56
CA PRO A 81 14.83 -3.28 2.31
C PRO A 81 16.26 -2.72 2.34
N ALA A 82 17.28 -3.57 2.44
CA ALA A 82 18.67 -3.15 2.41
C ALA A 82 19.07 -2.59 1.04
N TRP A 83 18.66 -3.25 -0.04
CA TRP A 83 18.92 -2.80 -1.40
C TRP A 83 18.18 -1.48 -1.70
N VAL A 84 16.90 -1.37 -1.35
CA VAL A 84 16.14 -0.11 -1.54
C VAL A 84 16.79 1.03 -0.78
N ALA A 85 17.25 0.81 0.46
CA ALA A 85 17.96 1.81 1.23
C ALA A 85 19.23 2.30 0.52
N SER A 86 19.94 1.41 -0.19
CA SER A 86 21.16 1.77 -0.91
C SER A 86 20.93 2.69 -2.12
N ILE A 87 19.74 2.62 -2.75
CA ILE A 87 19.37 3.43 -3.91
C ILE A 87 18.44 4.60 -3.58
N ALA A 88 17.79 4.59 -2.41
CA ALA A 88 16.81 5.63 -2.02
C ALA A 88 17.42 7.02 -1.89
N GLY A 89 18.71 7.11 -1.60
CA GLY A 89 19.47 8.37 -1.52
C GLY A 89 19.52 9.14 -2.83
N GLU A 90 19.37 8.49 -3.99
CA GLU A 90 19.36 9.14 -5.30
C GLU A 90 18.28 10.22 -5.43
N GLY A 91 17.17 10.07 -4.73
CA GLY A 91 16.04 10.98 -4.78
C GLY A 91 16.14 12.18 -3.85
N GLY A 92 16.95 12.12 -2.81
CA GLY A 92 17.07 13.15 -1.79
C GLY A 92 15.79 13.45 -1.00
N LEU A 93 14.73 12.61 -1.15
CA LEU A 93 13.46 12.78 -0.45
C LEU A 93 13.37 11.80 0.73
N PRO A 94 12.73 12.21 1.85
CA PRO A 94 12.43 11.31 2.95
C PRO A 94 11.56 10.13 2.48
N TYR A 95 11.84 8.95 3.03
CA TYR A 95 11.11 7.73 2.68
C TYR A 95 10.90 6.82 3.89
N ALA A 96 9.96 5.88 3.74
CA ALA A 96 9.75 4.77 4.66
C ALA A 96 9.86 3.44 3.92
N LEU A 97 10.20 2.38 4.67
CA LEU A 97 10.23 1.01 4.19
C LEU A 97 9.17 0.18 4.92
N VAL A 98 8.37 -0.52 4.16
CA VAL A 98 7.47 -1.60 4.63
C VAL A 98 8.01 -2.90 4.06
N GLY A 99 8.60 -3.73 4.93
CA GLY A 99 9.17 -5.02 4.54
C GLY A 99 8.15 -6.15 4.58
N THR A 100 8.64 -7.37 4.46
CA THR A 100 7.85 -8.60 4.61
C THR A 100 8.62 -9.65 5.41
N LEU A 101 7.94 -10.72 5.78
CA LEU A 101 8.51 -11.93 6.36
C LEU A 101 7.66 -13.15 6.04
N ASP A 102 8.19 -14.31 6.30
CA ASP A 102 7.43 -15.56 6.29
C ASP A 102 6.76 -15.75 7.68
N ALA A 103 5.45 -15.50 7.74
CA ALA A 103 4.69 -15.59 8.98
C ALA A 103 4.46 -17.04 9.46
N THR A 104 4.92 -18.05 8.71
CA THR A 104 4.83 -19.48 9.08
C THR A 104 6.04 -19.97 9.88
N LEU A 105 7.10 -19.16 9.94
CA LEU A 105 8.32 -19.48 10.69
C LEU A 105 8.08 -19.46 12.21
N PRO A 106 8.95 -20.14 12.98
CA PRO A 106 8.96 -20.02 14.43
C PRO A 106 9.08 -18.57 14.89
N LEU A 107 8.40 -18.20 15.98
CA LEU A 107 8.38 -16.82 16.49
C LEU A 107 9.77 -16.24 16.75
N SER A 108 10.75 -17.07 17.17
CA SER A 108 12.14 -16.64 17.36
C SER A 108 12.82 -16.21 16.05
N GLU A 109 12.51 -16.86 14.93
CA GLU A 109 13.04 -16.50 13.62
C GLU A 109 12.35 -15.25 13.06
N ILE A 110 11.04 -15.13 13.31
CA ILE A 110 10.26 -13.91 13.00
C ILE A 110 10.87 -12.73 13.76
N GLU A 111 11.14 -12.89 15.06
CA GLU A 111 11.73 -11.84 15.90
C GLU A 111 13.10 -11.42 15.38
N ALA A 112 13.98 -12.38 15.09
CA ALA A 112 15.31 -12.10 14.53
C ALA A 112 15.24 -11.38 13.18
N THR A 113 14.26 -11.73 12.32
CA THR A 113 14.01 -11.05 11.04
C THR A 113 13.58 -9.62 11.25
N LEU A 114 12.65 -9.37 12.18
CA LEU A 114 12.20 -8.01 12.52
C LEU A 114 13.35 -7.16 13.08
N ASP A 115 14.17 -7.74 13.96
CA ASP A 115 15.32 -7.02 14.54
C ASP A 115 16.34 -6.62 13.46
N GLN A 116 16.60 -7.53 12.50
CA GLN A 116 17.46 -7.23 11.36
C GLN A 116 16.88 -6.10 10.47
N GLN A 117 15.59 -6.16 10.16
CA GLN A 117 14.95 -5.13 9.32
C GLN A 117 14.86 -3.77 10.01
N THR A 118 14.54 -3.76 11.32
CA THR A 118 14.43 -2.53 12.11
C THR A 118 15.75 -1.85 12.41
N ALA A 119 16.89 -2.50 12.17
CA ALA A 119 18.20 -1.87 12.19
C ALA A 119 18.30 -0.73 11.13
N ASN A 120 17.48 -0.77 10.07
CA ASN A 120 17.36 0.31 9.13
C ASN A 120 16.44 1.42 9.69
N PRO A 121 16.93 2.67 9.87
CA PRO A 121 16.14 3.74 10.46
C PRO A 121 14.94 4.20 9.61
N ALA A 122 14.89 3.85 8.32
CA ALA A 122 13.73 4.10 7.45
C ALA A 122 12.65 3.02 7.55
N TYR A 123 12.91 1.88 8.20
CA TYR A 123 11.93 0.82 8.35
C TYR A 123 10.78 1.27 9.26
N ARG A 124 9.55 1.14 8.76
CA ARG A 124 8.35 1.61 9.47
C ARG A 124 7.29 0.54 9.65
N GLY A 125 7.29 -0.49 8.84
CA GLY A 125 6.19 -1.44 8.88
C GLY A 125 6.46 -2.76 8.21
N LEU A 126 5.49 -3.64 8.34
CA LEU A 126 5.49 -4.99 7.81
C LEU A 126 4.22 -5.26 7.01
N ARG A 127 4.35 -5.92 5.86
CA ARG A 127 3.28 -6.51 5.07
C ARG A 127 3.43 -8.02 5.00
N VAL A 128 2.37 -8.78 5.27
CA VAL A 128 2.32 -10.23 5.01
C VAL A 128 1.45 -10.48 3.78
N LEU A 129 2.08 -10.69 2.63
CA LEU A 129 1.39 -10.75 1.34
C LEU A 129 0.60 -12.05 1.12
N THR A 130 1.06 -13.16 1.66
CA THR A 130 0.45 -14.50 1.48
C THR A 130 -0.84 -14.71 2.27
N GLY A 131 -1.29 -13.67 2.98
CA GLY A 131 -2.41 -13.74 3.90
C GLY A 131 -1.97 -14.14 5.32
N LEU A 132 -2.72 -13.64 6.28
CA LEU A 132 -2.51 -13.93 7.70
C LEU A 132 -3.86 -14.34 8.30
N ASP A 133 -3.91 -15.49 8.96
CA ASP A 133 -5.03 -15.81 9.83
C ASP A 133 -4.93 -14.95 11.09
N HIS A 134 -5.56 -13.78 11.05
CA HIS A 134 -5.46 -12.76 12.10
C HIS A 134 -6.01 -13.23 13.46
N GLU A 135 -6.77 -14.32 13.51
CA GLU A 135 -7.31 -14.86 14.76
C GLU A 135 -6.42 -15.94 15.37
N SER A 136 -5.42 -16.46 14.65
CA SER A 136 -4.49 -17.48 15.14
C SER A 136 -3.53 -16.93 16.21
N ASP A 137 -3.07 -17.78 17.12
CA ASP A 137 -2.11 -17.41 18.17
C ASP A 137 -0.80 -16.88 17.58
N ALA A 138 -0.33 -17.46 16.48
CA ALA A 138 0.89 -17.03 15.81
C ALA A 138 0.73 -15.59 15.24
N ALA A 139 -0.40 -15.30 14.60
CA ALA A 139 -0.70 -13.95 14.13
C ALA A 139 -0.81 -12.94 15.27
N GLN A 140 -1.47 -13.33 16.38
CA GLN A 140 -1.60 -12.47 17.56
C GLN A 140 -0.24 -12.16 18.19
N ALA A 141 0.66 -13.13 18.24
CA ALA A 141 2.04 -12.92 18.69
C ALA A 141 2.81 -11.97 17.77
N LEU A 142 2.71 -12.15 16.45
CA LEU A 142 3.32 -11.23 15.46
C LEU A 142 2.78 -9.80 15.62
N LEU A 143 1.46 -9.61 15.69
CA LEU A 143 0.84 -8.31 15.85
C LEU A 143 1.27 -7.62 17.16
N SER A 144 1.43 -8.39 18.24
CA SER A 144 2.00 -7.90 19.53
C SER A 144 3.44 -7.44 19.37
N MET A 145 4.27 -8.20 18.63
CA MET A 145 5.67 -7.83 18.33
C MET A 145 5.74 -6.52 17.50
N LEU A 146 4.84 -6.34 16.52
CA LEU A 146 4.78 -5.11 15.73
C LEU A 146 4.37 -3.92 16.60
N SER A 147 3.34 -4.09 17.43
CA SER A 147 2.86 -3.05 18.34
C SER A 147 3.94 -2.59 19.32
N SER A 148 4.64 -3.54 19.98
CA SER A 148 5.71 -3.24 20.93
C SER A 148 6.90 -2.50 20.30
N ARG A 149 7.19 -2.78 19.02
CA ARG A 149 8.23 -2.11 18.22
C ARG A 149 7.73 -0.80 17.57
N LYS A 150 6.46 -0.42 17.78
CA LYS A 150 5.80 0.72 17.13
C LYS A 150 5.87 0.64 15.61
N LEU A 151 5.81 -0.56 15.04
CA LEU A 151 5.77 -0.78 13.60
C LEU A 151 4.33 -0.69 13.09
N VAL A 152 4.17 -0.28 11.85
CA VAL A 152 2.91 -0.31 11.12
C VAL A 152 2.66 -1.71 10.59
N TYR A 153 1.43 -2.18 10.68
CA TYR A 153 1.00 -3.38 9.98
C TYR A 153 0.24 -3.00 8.71
N ASP A 154 0.86 -3.19 7.54
CA ASP A 154 0.20 -3.04 6.25
C ASP A 154 -0.63 -4.31 5.99
N ALA A 155 -1.93 -4.22 6.26
CA ALA A 155 -2.85 -5.34 6.23
C ALA A 155 -3.32 -5.66 4.82
N VAL A 156 -3.01 -6.87 4.35
CA VAL A 156 -3.60 -7.44 3.14
C VAL A 156 -4.82 -8.24 3.55
N ALA A 157 -6.00 -7.72 3.25
CA ALA A 157 -7.27 -8.40 3.51
C ALA A 157 -8.24 -8.12 2.36
N SER A 158 -8.86 -9.18 1.86
CA SER A 158 -9.85 -9.12 0.78
C SER A 158 -11.22 -9.57 1.29
N PRO A 159 -12.32 -9.27 0.59
CA PRO A 159 -13.66 -9.74 0.96
C PRO A 159 -13.69 -11.23 1.25
N GLY A 160 -14.32 -11.61 2.36
CA GLY A 160 -14.30 -12.96 2.95
C GLY A 160 -13.29 -13.13 4.08
N ALA A 161 -12.20 -12.34 4.10
CA ALA A 161 -11.21 -12.35 5.18
C ALA A 161 -11.24 -11.07 6.04
N ILE A 162 -11.84 -9.98 5.55
CA ILE A 162 -11.83 -8.66 6.21
C ILE A 162 -12.44 -8.73 7.61
N ARG A 163 -13.55 -9.45 7.81
CA ARG A 163 -14.20 -9.57 9.13
C ARG A 163 -13.34 -10.31 10.15
N ALA A 164 -12.67 -11.38 9.73
CA ALA A 164 -11.73 -12.10 10.59
C ALA A 164 -10.53 -11.21 10.93
N ALA A 165 -10.01 -10.47 9.94
CA ALA A 165 -8.95 -9.49 10.17
C ALA A 165 -9.39 -8.42 11.20
N ALA A 166 -10.59 -7.85 11.06
CA ALA A 166 -11.11 -6.86 11.98
C ALA A 166 -11.19 -7.39 13.42
N ARG A 167 -11.69 -8.64 13.62
CA ARG A 167 -11.74 -9.25 14.96
C ARG A 167 -10.37 -9.50 15.56
N GLY A 168 -9.41 -9.98 14.76
CA GLY A 168 -8.04 -10.20 15.22
C GLY A 168 -7.33 -8.90 15.57
N LEU A 169 -7.45 -7.87 14.71
CA LEU A 169 -6.84 -6.56 14.87
C LEU A 169 -7.45 -5.74 16.03
N ALA A 170 -8.74 -5.95 16.34
CA ALA A 170 -9.39 -5.29 17.48
C ALA A 170 -8.72 -5.58 18.84
N ARG A 171 -7.93 -6.66 18.92
CA ARG A 171 -7.16 -7.00 20.13
C ARG A 171 -5.88 -6.14 20.29
N HIS A 172 -5.52 -5.34 19.28
CA HIS A 172 -4.31 -4.52 19.23
C HIS A 172 -4.63 -3.04 18.98
N PRO A 173 -5.32 -2.35 19.90
CA PRO A 173 -5.76 -0.96 19.69
C PRO A 173 -4.60 0.04 19.55
N ASP A 174 -3.41 -0.30 20.04
CA ASP A 174 -2.21 0.55 19.96
C ASP A 174 -1.38 0.30 18.68
N LEU A 175 -1.71 -0.74 17.90
CA LEU A 175 -1.04 -1.04 16.65
C LEU A 175 -1.57 -0.12 15.54
N THR A 176 -0.71 0.61 14.87
CA THR A 176 -1.11 1.31 13.63
C THR A 176 -1.32 0.28 12.52
N VAL A 177 -2.54 0.19 12.01
CA VAL A 177 -2.92 -0.69 10.89
C VAL A 177 -3.19 0.14 9.65
N VAL A 178 -2.68 -0.28 8.51
CA VAL A 178 -2.95 0.35 7.20
C VAL A 178 -3.51 -0.70 6.26
N LEU A 179 -4.79 -0.60 5.93
CA LEU A 179 -5.44 -1.49 4.97
C LEU A 179 -4.95 -1.15 3.55
N GLU A 180 -4.40 -2.13 2.85
CA GLU A 180 -3.93 -1.95 1.48
C GLU A 180 -5.07 -1.96 0.46
N HIS A 181 -4.95 -1.12 -0.58
CA HIS A 181 -5.73 -1.16 -1.82
C HIS A 181 -7.24 -1.23 -1.59
N THR A 182 -7.75 -0.36 -0.71
CA THR A 182 -9.20 -0.36 -0.37
C THR A 182 -9.74 -1.71 0.11
N GLY A 183 -8.88 -2.62 0.59
CA GLY A 183 -9.27 -3.97 0.99
C GLY A 183 -9.54 -4.90 -0.19
N TRP A 184 -8.85 -4.73 -1.33
CA TRP A 184 -8.83 -5.65 -2.48
C TRP A 184 -10.22 -6.09 -2.91
N PRO A 185 -11.13 -5.21 -3.39
CA PRO A 185 -12.44 -5.61 -3.89
C PRO A 185 -12.30 -6.71 -4.95
N ARG A 186 -13.18 -7.72 -4.92
CA ARG A 186 -13.13 -8.84 -5.87
C ARG A 186 -13.54 -8.47 -7.29
N GLY A 187 -14.02 -7.25 -7.51
CA GLY A 187 -14.45 -6.73 -8.80
C GLY A 187 -15.34 -5.51 -8.64
N ILE A 188 -15.76 -4.96 -9.77
CA ILE A 188 -16.44 -3.66 -9.89
C ILE A 188 -17.98 -3.73 -10.00
N SER A 189 -18.56 -4.94 -10.03
CA SER A 189 -20.02 -5.08 -10.11
C SER A 189 -20.72 -4.54 -8.86
N SER A 190 -22.02 -4.22 -8.98
CA SER A 190 -22.81 -3.75 -7.84
C SER A 190 -22.88 -4.78 -6.71
N ARG A 191 -22.87 -6.08 -7.04
CA ARG A 191 -22.82 -7.16 -6.07
C ARG A 191 -21.49 -7.18 -5.33
N HIS A 192 -20.36 -7.15 -6.04
CA HIS A 192 -19.03 -7.14 -5.42
C HIS A 192 -18.82 -5.90 -4.54
N PHE A 193 -19.32 -4.75 -4.99
CA PHE A 193 -19.29 -3.53 -4.19
C PHE A 193 -20.08 -3.66 -2.88
N ALA A 194 -21.31 -4.23 -2.94
CA ALA A 194 -22.13 -4.40 -1.75
C ALA A 194 -21.51 -5.38 -0.74
N GLU A 195 -20.95 -6.50 -1.23
CA GLU A 195 -20.23 -7.48 -0.42
C GLU A 195 -18.99 -6.86 0.26
N TRP A 196 -18.15 -6.16 -0.51
CA TRP A 196 -16.99 -5.46 -0.02
C TRP A 196 -17.34 -4.38 1.01
N ARG A 197 -18.35 -3.54 0.70
CA ARG A 197 -18.79 -2.46 1.59
C ARG A 197 -19.25 -2.97 2.96
N ALA A 198 -19.97 -4.08 2.97
CA ALA A 198 -20.47 -4.68 4.19
C ALA A 198 -19.37 -5.21 5.13
N GLU A 199 -18.19 -5.53 4.58
CA GLU A 199 -17.07 -6.03 5.37
C GLU A 199 -16.08 -4.94 5.75
N ILE A 200 -15.80 -3.99 4.85
CA ILE A 200 -14.79 -2.95 5.09
C ILE A 200 -15.20 -2.01 6.24
N ALA A 201 -16.50 -1.87 6.49
CA ALA A 201 -17.03 -1.10 7.62
C ALA A 201 -16.53 -1.63 8.98
N ASP A 202 -16.31 -2.95 9.11
CA ASP A 202 -15.80 -3.56 10.34
C ASP A 202 -14.36 -3.11 10.64
N LEU A 203 -13.51 -2.99 9.62
CA LEU A 203 -12.16 -2.43 9.78
C LEU A 203 -12.20 -0.91 10.02
N ALA A 204 -13.10 -0.20 9.34
CA ALA A 204 -13.24 1.24 9.52
C ALA A 204 -13.68 1.63 10.93
N ALA A 205 -14.41 0.74 11.64
CA ALA A 205 -14.80 0.92 13.03
C ALA A 205 -13.59 0.96 14.00
N LEU A 206 -12.47 0.34 13.63
CA LEU A 206 -11.23 0.36 14.42
C LEU A 206 -10.52 1.70 14.21
N GLN A 207 -10.39 2.49 15.29
CA GLN A 207 -9.86 3.86 15.21
C GLN A 207 -8.38 3.94 14.83
N ASN A 208 -7.63 2.87 15.05
CA ASN A 208 -6.21 2.71 14.71
C ASN A 208 -5.97 2.19 13.28
N THR A 209 -7.03 2.03 12.48
CA THR A 209 -6.95 1.54 11.10
C THR A 209 -7.08 2.69 10.10
N PHE A 210 -6.11 2.77 9.19
CA PHE A 210 -6.03 3.65 8.03
C PHE A 210 -6.31 2.87 6.75
N CYS A 211 -6.60 3.57 5.65
CA CYS A 211 -6.90 2.94 4.35
C CYS A 211 -6.08 3.57 3.22
N LYS A 212 -5.39 2.76 2.43
CA LYS A 212 -4.74 3.20 1.19
C LYS A 212 -5.76 3.20 0.06
N LEU A 213 -5.99 4.36 -0.50
CA LEU A 213 -6.75 4.57 -1.73
C LEU A 213 -5.80 4.36 -2.92
N SER A 214 -5.61 3.11 -3.30
CA SER A 214 -4.62 2.67 -4.30
C SER A 214 -5.04 1.34 -4.91
N GLY A 215 -4.36 0.87 -5.96
CA GLY A 215 -4.53 -0.46 -6.52
C GLY A 215 -5.87 -0.70 -7.22
N MET A 216 -6.66 0.34 -7.51
CA MET A 216 -7.94 0.17 -8.21
C MET A 216 -7.76 -0.17 -9.69
N GLY A 217 -6.62 0.17 -10.28
CA GLY A 217 -6.22 -0.31 -11.60
C GLY A 217 -6.19 -1.83 -11.68
N LEU A 218 -5.68 -2.50 -10.65
CA LEU A 218 -5.70 -3.96 -10.50
C LEU A 218 -7.11 -4.54 -10.55
N VAL A 219 -8.06 -3.92 -9.86
CA VAL A 219 -9.44 -4.41 -9.75
C VAL A 219 -10.26 -4.14 -11.01
N ALA A 220 -10.02 -2.97 -11.65
CA ALA A 220 -10.77 -2.51 -12.82
C ALA A 220 -10.10 -2.90 -14.15
N HIS A 221 -8.81 -3.29 -14.13
CA HIS A 221 -7.93 -3.49 -15.28
C HIS A 221 -7.86 -2.29 -16.23
N ARG A 222 -8.05 -1.10 -15.69
CA ARG A 222 -7.95 0.22 -16.35
C ARG A 222 -8.04 1.35 -15.35
N ASN A 223 -7.57 2.52 -15.71
CA ASN A 223 -7.88 3.75 -15.01
C ASN A 223 -9.29 4.23 -15.42
N ASP A 224 -10.23 4.26 -14.47
CA ASP A 224 -11.62 4.65 -14.69
C ASP A 224 -12.09 5.51 -13.52
N SER A 225 -12.27 6.80 -13.76
CA SER A 225 -12.62 7.78 -12.73
C SER A 225 -13.90 7.42 -11.98
N GLY A 226 -14.96 6.95 -12.68
CA GLY A 226 -16.23 6.59 -12.05
C GLY A 226 -16.09 5.38 -11.11
N ILE A 227 -15.24 4.40 -11.46
CA ILE A 227 -14.97 3.25 -10.60
C ILE A 227 -14.18 3.70 -9.38
N PHE A 228 -13.12 4.48 -9.57
CA PHE A 228 -12.27 4.95 -8.46
C PHE A 228 -13.09 5.80 -7.48
N HIS A 229 -13.87 6.75 -7.96
CA HIS A 229 -14.79 7.55 -7.14
C HIS A 229 -15.68 6.65 -6.29
N ARG A 230 -16.34 5.67 -6.89
CA ARG A 230 -17.27 4.79 -6.19
C ARG A 230 -16.64 4.08 -4.98
N PHE A 231 -15.41 3.59 -5.11
CA PHE A 231 -14.73 2.88 -4.02
C PHE A 231 -14.03 3.83 -3.06
N PHE A 232 -13.36 4.87 -3.57
CA PHE A 232 -12.61 5.80 -2.74
C PHE A 232 -13.52 6.67 -1.89
N ASP A 233 -14.62 7.18 -2.46
CA ASP A 233 -15.61 7.97 -1.71
C ASP A 233 -16.24 7.15 -0.59
N GLU A 234 -16.53 5.87 -0.82
CA GLU A 234 -17.03 4.99 0.24
C GLU A 234 -15.98 4.77 1.33
N CYS A 235 -14.69 4.57 0.98
CA CYS A 235 -13.62 4.51 1.98
C CYS A 235 -13.53 5.82 2.79
N VAL A 236 -13.56 6.97 2.12
CA VAL A 236 -13.53 8.28 2.80
C VAL A 236 -14.76 8.46 3.69
N HIS A 237 -15.92 7.99 3.27
CA HIS A 237 -17.13 8.02 4.08
C HIS A 237 -17.01 7.18 5.36
N LEU A 238 -16.43 5.98 5.27
CA LEU A 238 -16.32 5.04 6.38
C LEU A 238 -15.16 5.37 7.33
N PHE A 239 -13.99 5.67 6.80
CA PHE A 239 -12.78 5.92 7.60
C PHE A 239 -12.62 7.41 7.98
N GLY A 240 -13.19 8.32 7.19
CA GLY A 240 -12.87 9.73 7.22
C GLY A 240 -11.58 10.05 6.45
N ALA A 241 -11.51 11.22 5.81
CA ALA A 241 -10.35 11.64 5.02
C ALA A 241 -9.04 11.64 5.82
N HIS A 242 -9.11 11.89 7.13
CA HIS A 242 -7.96 11.87 8.04
C HIS A 242 -7.37 10.47 8.28
N ARG A 243 -8.05 9.40 7.87
CA ARG A 243 -7.55 8.02 7.91
C ARG A 243 -7.42 7.39 6.52
N CYS A 244 -7.64 8.15 5.44
CA CYS A 244 -7.43 7.73 4.07
C CYS A 244 -6.19 8.39 3.46
N MET A 245 -5.46 7.68 2.60
CA MET A 245 -4.27 8.19 1.92
C MET A 245 -4.14 7.62 0.51
N PHE A 246 -3.78 8.44 -0.46
CA PHE A 246 -3.48 7.98 -1.81
C PHE A 246 -2.13 7.27 -1.89
N GLY A 247 -2.06 6.25 -2.76
CA GLY A 247 -0.84 5.55 -3.13
C GLY A 247 -0.83 5.20 -4.61
N SER A 248 0.30 5.38 -5.27
CA SER A 248 0.38 5.16 -6.72
C SER A 248 0.32 3.69 -7.11
N ASN A 249 0.81 2.81 -6.25
CA ASN A 249 1.04 1.39 -6.56
C ASN A 249 1.92 1.19 -7.80
N PHE A 250 2.80 2.17 -8.11
CA PHE A 250 3.70 2.04 -9.25
C PHE A 250 4.81 1.03 -8.96
N PRO A 251 5.28 0.30 -10.01
CA PRO A 251 4.83 0.37 -11.40
C PRO A 251 3.62 -0.51 -11.74
N ILE A 252 3.02 -1.20 -10.78
CA ILE A 252 1.91 -2.13 -11.05
C ILE A 252 0.76 -1.40 -11.76
N ASP A 253 0.29 -0.28 -11.21
CA ASP A 253 -0.84 0.46 -11.79
C ASP A 253 -0.49 1.18 -13.11
N LEU A 254 0.79 1.31 -13.47
CA LEU A 254 1.19 1.76 -14.82
C LEU A 254 0.81 0.75 -15.92
N SER A 255 0.53 -0.51 -15.57
CA SER A 255 0.01 -1.50 -16.52
C SER A 255 -1.44 -1.20 -16.96
N TYR A 256 -2.14 -0.31 -16.26
CA TYR A 256 -3.56 -0.01 -16.49
C TYR A 256 -3.81 1.41 -16.97
N GLY A 257 -2.80 2.27 -17.00
CA GLY A 257 -2.85 3.64 -17.47
C GLY A 257 -1.63 4.44 -17.07
N SER A 258 -1.54 5.68 -17.51
CA SER A 258 -0.42 6.56 -17.21
C SER A 258 -0.49 7.12 -15.77
N GLY A 259 0.66 7.59 -15.27
CA GLY A 259 0.71 8.30 -13.99
C GLY A 259 -0.12 9.59 -14.00
N ASP A 260 -0.13 10.32 -15.12
CA ASP A 260 -0.91 11.56 -15.25
C ASP A 260 -2.43 11.29 -15.16
N GLU A 261 -2.90 10.18 -15.75
CA GLU A 261 -4.32 9.76 -15.64
C GLU A 261 -4.65 9.40 -14.18
N LEU A 262 -3.81 8.64 -13.51
CA LEU A 262 -4.03 8.26 -12.11
C LEU A 262 -4.11 9.50 -11.20
N PHE A 263 -3.17 10.43 -11.33
CA PHE A 263 -3.16 11.65 -10.51
C PHE A 263 -4.30 12.61 -10.86
N ALA A 264 -4.77 12.63 -12.11
CA ALA A 264 -5.98 13.38 -12.47
C ALA A 264 -7.21 12.80 -11.74
N ILE A 265 -7.35 11.48 -11.67
CA ILE A 265 -8.41 10.82 -10.90
C ILE A 265 -8.30 11.15 -9.41
N PHE A 266 -7.10 11.13 -8.83
CA PHE A 266 -6.91 11.54 -7.43
C PHE A 266 -7.32 12.99 -7.17
N ASP A 267 -7.02 13.91 -8.10
CA ASP A 267 -7.45 15.31 -8.04
C ASP A 267 -8.97 15.44 -8.16
N GLU A 268 -9.63 14.66 -9.02
CA GLU A 268 -11.08 14.62 -9.16
C GLU A 268 -11.74 14.16 -7.86
N VAL A 269 -11.30 13.01 -7.30
CA VAL A 269 -11.80 12.49 -6.02
C VAL A 269 -11.62 13.54 -4.92
N ALA A 270 -10.42 14.10 -4.78
CA ALA A 270 -10.12 15.08 -3.74
C ALA A 270 -10.92 16.39 -3.88
N SER A 271 -11.35 16.74 -5.11
CA SER A 271 -12.12 17.97 -5.38
C SER A 271 -13.52 17.95 -4.75
N ALA A 272 -14.04 16.76 -4.40
CA ALA A 272 -15.32 16.61 -3.73
C ALA A 272 -15.24 16.93 -2.22
N TYR A 273 -14.04 17.13 -1.68
CA TYR A 273 -13.80 17.34 -0.25
C TYR A 273 -13.20 18.71 0.05
N SER A 274 -13.13 19.08 1.32
CA SER A 274 -12.46 20.30 1.75
C SER A 274 -10.96 20.27 1.41
N GLU A 275 -10.31 21.44 1.27
CA GLU A 275 -8.85 21.51 1.07
C GLU A 275 -8.06 20.85 2.22
N ALA A 276 -8.61 20.87 3.44
CA ALA A 276 -8.01 20.18 4.59
C ALA A 276 -8.06 18.66 4.43
N ASP A 277 -9.18 18.13 3.95
CA ASP A 277 -9.36 16.70 3.66
C ASP A 277 -8.54 16.27 2.44
N ALA A 278 -8.53 17.08 1.37
CA ALA A 278 -7.67 16.84 0.23
C ALA A 278 -6.19 16.76 0.65
N ALA A 279 -5.73 17.65 1.55
CA ALA A 279 -4.37 17.59 2.09
C ALA A 279 -4.11 16.34 2.95
N ASN A 280 -5.14 15.81 3.62
CA ASN A 280 -5.03 14.51 4.30
C ASN A 280 -4.85 13.38 3.28
N LEU A 281 -5.71 13.29 2.26
CA LEU A 281 -5.66 12.26 1.23
C LEU A 281 -4.32 12.23 0.48
N PHE A 282 -3.81 13.42 0.12
CA PHE A 282 -2.58 13.53 -0.66
C PHE A 282 -1.29 13.39 0.16
N ALA A 283 -1.29 13.72 1.46
CA ALA A 283 -0.03 13.75 2.21
C ALA A 283 -0.13 13.49 3.71
N ARG A 284 -0.94 14.25 4.45
CA ARG A 284 -0.85 14.30 5.91
C ARG A 284 -1.15 12.97 6.58
N THR A 285 -2.06 12.18 6.03
CA THR A 285 -2.42 10.87 6.58
C THR A 285 -1.26 9.89 6.46
N ALA A 286 -0.59 9.83 5.29
CA ALA A 286 0.60 9.00 5.11
C ALA A 286 1.75 9.42 6.03
N GLU A 287 1.95 10.73 6.21
CA GLU A 287 2.96 11.26 7.13
C GLU A 287 2.71 10.82 8.57
N ARG A 288 1.45 10.85 9.03
CA ARG A 288 1.10 10.39 10.39
C ARG A 288 1.26 8.87 10.52
N ALA A 289 0.69 8.11 9.59
CA ALA A 289 0.70 6.65 9.68
C ALA A 289 2.12 6.08 9.68
N TYR A 290 2.99 6.57 8.80
CA TYR A 290 4.36 6.06 8.65
C TYR A 290 5.42 6.92 9.38
N ARG A 291 5.02 7.97 10.10
CA ARG A 291 5.94 8.87 10.84
C ARG A 291 7.06 9.41 9.95
N LEU A 292 6.69 9.97 8.78
CA LEU A 292 7.56 10.54 7.75
C LEU A 292 7.85 12.03 7.98
#